data_7643ec9387a59f061fbd26929b19514b
#
_entry.id   7643ec9387a59f061fbd26929b19514b
#
_cell.length_a   1.000
_cell.length_b   1.000
_cell.length_c   1.000
_cell.angle_alpha   90.00
_cell.angle_beta   90.00
_cell.angle_gamma   90.00
#
_symmetry.space_group_name_H-M   'P 1'
#
loop_
_entity.id
_entity.type
_entity.pdbx_description
1 polymer ?
#
loop_
_entity_poly.entity_id
_entity_poly.type
_entity_poly.pdbx_seq_one_letter_code
_entity_poly.pdbx_strand_id
1 'polypeptide(L)'
;ETAYIPENPNKYYQEAGRGGRDGLPSLSTIIYTNQDIDSAFNFVSKVITTDKLLGRWFSMLNSSMTHPLHNSQYLIDTYVKPEYNVDEEFIDSISSQDVNWNVYVILFLRRNGFITIDDVKYENNKYVFYITILERKLLSNNLDTSSLIDGVRNLEWEKTEKEFTLMKRNLNRVGKSCWSDMFTKIYRKTSDYCAGCNEHTDLINFEDSKTLKVDINSPLSEPKKCFENYMFGT
;
A
#
# COMPACT_ATOMS: atom_id res chain seq x y z
N GLU A 1 3.88 -18.20 -8.11
CA GLU A 1 4.32 -18.52 -6.75
C GLU A 1 4.64 -17.24 -6.00
N THR A 2 4.17 -17.12 -4.76
CA THR A 2 4.43 -15.98 -3.89
C THR A 2 5.30 -16.45 -2.73
N ALA A 3 6.50 -15.89 -2.60
CA ALA A 3 7.48 -16.27 -1.57
C ALA A 3 7.37 -15.40 -0.30
N TYR A 4 6.30 -14.65 -0.15
CA TYR A 4 6.01 -13.83 1.04
C TYR A 4 4.51 -13.84 1.34
N ILE A 5 4.15 -13.48 2.55
CA ILE A 5 2.74 -13.38 2.95
C ILE A 5 2.21 -12.00 2.56
N PRO A 6 1.15 -11.93 1.73
CA PRO A 6 0.50 -10.68 1.44
C PRO A 6 -0.03 -10.01 2.71
N GLU A 7 0.18 -8.72 2.84
CA GLU A 7 -0.18 -7.94 4.03
C GLU A 7 -1.68 -7.87 4.30
N ASN A 8 -2.47 -8.02 3.23
CA ASN A 8 -3.92 -7.96 3.30
C ASN A 8 -4.55 -8.69 2.10
N PRO A 9 -5.86 -8.98 2.17
CA PRO A 9 -6.58 -9.66 1.09
C PRO A 9 -6.57 -8.92 -0.24
N ASN A 10 -6.52 -7.57 -0.23
CA ASN A 10 -6.46 -6.78 -1.45
C ASN A 10 -5.16 -7.03 -2.21
N LYS A 11 -4.04 -7.06 -1.50
CA LYS A 11 -2.73 -7.32 -2.09
C LYS A 11 -2.68 -8.75 -2.64
N TYR A 12 -3.18 -9.71 -1.88
CA TYR A 12 -3.30 -11.09 -2.35
C TYR A 12 -4.16 -11.20 -3.62
N TYR A 13 -5.32 -10.52 -3.65
CA TYR A 13 -6.19 -10.50 -4.82
C TYR A 13 -5.48 -9.94 -6.06
N GLN A 14 -4.74 -8.84 -5.90
CA GLN A 14 -3.99 -8.24 -7.01
C GLN A 14 -2.87 -9.15 -7.52
N GLU A 15 -2.24 -9.91 -6.66
CA GLU A 15 -1.18 -10.85 -7.05
C GLU A 15 -1.75 -12.11 -7.69
N ALA A 16 -2.75 -12.71 -7.08
CA ALA A 16 -3.44 -13.88 -7.64
C ALA A 16 -4.12 -13.55 -8.97
N GLY A 17 -4.68 -12.35 -9.11
CA GLY A 17 -5.33 -11.88 -10.34
C GLY A 17 -4.36 -11.56 -11.51
N ARG A 18 -3.06 -11.75 -11.32
CA ARG A 18 -2.09 -11.69 -12.43
C ARG A 18 -2.07 -13.00 -13.24
N GLY A 19 -2.51 -14.10 -12.64
CA GLY A 19 -2.70 -15.37 -13.34
C GLY A 19 -4.01 -15.40 -14.12
N GLY A 20 -4.13 -16.32 -15.09
CA GLY A 20 -5.37 -16.56 -15.82
C GLY A 20 -5.83 -15.43 -16.75
N ARG A 21 -4.95 -14.49 -17.12
CA ARG A 21 -5.28 -13.38 -18.04
C ARG A 21 -5.54 -13.84 -19.47
N ASP A 22 -5.05 -15.01 -19.80
CA ASP A 22 -5.26 -15.71 -21.06
C ASP A 22 -6.59 -16.51 -21.10
N GLY A 23 -7.38 -16.40 -20.03
CA GLY A 23 -8.63 -17.16 -19.86
C GLY A 23 -8.42 -18.61 -19.43
N LEU A 24 -7.18 -19.03 -19.16
CA LEU A 24 -6.87 -20.36 -18.66
C LEU A 24 -6.87 -20.39 -17.13
N PRO A 25 -7.18 -21.55 -16.52
CA PRO A 25 -7.05 -21.70 -15.07
C PRO A 25 -5.62 -21.45 -14.60
N SER A 26 -5.46 -20.72 -13.50
CA SER A 26 -4.17 -20.47 -12.88
C SER A 26 -4.18 -20.92 -11.42
N LEU A 27 -3.06 -21.47 -10.95
CA LEU A 27 -2.87 -21.86 -9.56
C LEU A 27 -2.06 -20.79 -8.84
N SER A 28 -2.63 -20.21 -7.77
CA SER A 28 -1.91 -19.32 -6.88
C SER A 28 -1.43 -20.10 -5.67
N THR A 29 -0.11 -20.13 -5.46
CA THR A 29 0.53 -20.85 -4.36
C THR A 29 1.27 -19.87 -3.45
N ILE A 30 1.00 -19.92 -2.15
CA ILE A 30 1.74 -19.18 -1.13
C ILE A 30 2.58 -20.20 -0.33
N ILE A 31 3.89 -20.01 -0.32
CA ILE A 31 4.83 -20.82 0.47
C ILE A 31 5.29 -19.99 1.66
N TYR A 32 5.07 -20.46 2.87
CA TYR A 32 5.38 -19.72 4.08
C TYR A 32 5.67 -20.60 5.28
N THR A 33 6.35 -20.03 6.26
CA THR A 33 6.59 -20.59 7.58
C THR A 33 5.88 -19.74 8.64
N ASN A 34 5.81 -20.23 9.88
CA ASN A 34 5.27 -19.41 10.98
C ASN A 34 6.08 -18.12 11.21
N GLN A 35 7.39 -18.18 10.99
CA GLN A 35 8.26 -17.00 11.11
C GLN A 35 7.93 -15.94 10.05
N ASP A 36 7.51 -16.35 8.87
CA ASP A 36 7.08 -15.41 7.81
C ASP A 36 5.80 -14.68 8.20
N ILE A 37 4.90 -15.33 8.94
CA ILE A 37 3.68 -14.68 9.46
C ILE A 37 4.05 -13.56 10.45
N ASP A 38 4.98 -13.83 11.37
CA ASP A 38 5.41 -12.84 12.35
C ASP A 38 6.19 -11.69 11.68
N SER A 39 7.01 -12.01 10.69
CA SER A 39 7.72 -11.02 9.89
C SER A 39 6.77 -10.14 9.08
N ALA A 40 5.74 -10.71 8.46
CA ALA A 40 4.72 -9.98 7.73
C ALA A 40 3.92 -9.05 8.66
N PHE A 41 3.55 -9.51 9.86
CA PHE A 41 2.90 -8.69 10.86
C PHE A 41 3.77 -7.52 11.29
N ASN A 42 5.05 -7.75 11.57
CA ASN A 42 6.00 -6.71 11.92
C ASN A 42 6.19 -5.68 10.80
N PHE A 43 6.04 -6.10 9.54
CA PHE A 43 6.13 -5.22 8.39
C PHE A 43 4.90 -4.32 8.27
N VAL A 44 3.71 -4.91 8.46
CA VAL A 44 2.42 -4.23 8.44
C VAL A 44 2.30 -3.25 9.62
N SER A 45 2.88 -3.60 10.78
CA SER A 45 2.85 -2.79 12.00
C SER A 45 3.79 -1.58 11.99
N LYS A 46 4.65 -1.44 10.98
CA LYS A 46 5.53 -0.28 10.81
C LYS A 46 4.77 0.96 10.37
N VAL A 47 4.00 1.51 11.28
CA VAL A 47 3.29 2.77 11.06
C VAL A 47 4.04 3.88 11.78
N ILE A 48 4.20 5.05 11.13
CA ILE A 48 4.82 6.22 11.76
C ILE A 48 4.10 6.56 13.07
N THR A 49 4.81 6.77 14.17
CA THR A 49 4.21 7.18 15.44
C THR A 49 3.68 8.61 15.36
N THR A 50 2.71 8.97 16.20
CA THR A 50 2.15 10.32 16.25
C THR A 50 3.23 11.37 16.46
N ASP A 51 4.15 11.15 17.41
CA ASP A 51 5.24 12.08 17.69
C ASP A 51 6.13 12.31 16.48
N LYS A 52 6.51 11.25 15.77
CA LYS A 52 7.31 11.35 14.54
C LYS A 52 6.55 12.03 13.41
N LEU A 53 5.25 11.78 13.28
CA LEU A 53 4.41 12.42 12.29
C LEU A 53 4.30 13.92 12.57
N LEU A 54 3.99 14.29 13.81
CA LEU A 54 3.86 15.69 14.22
C LEU A 54 5.20 16.41 14.20
N GLY A 55 6.29 15.75 14.63
CA GLY A 55 7.63 16.32 14.53
C GLY A 55 7.97 16.68 13.08
N ARG A 56 7.71 15.79 12.11
CA ARG A 56 7.90 16.11 10.68
C ARG A 56 6.99 17.21 10.18
N TRP A 57 5.71 17.18 10.58
CA TRP A 57 4.75 18.20 10.18
C TRP A 57 5.20 19.59 10.67
N PHE A 58 5.51 19.72 11.96
CA PHE A 58 5.91 21.01 12.52
C PHE A 58 7.28 21.48 12.03
N SER A 59 8.22 20.57 11.78
CA SER A 59 9.49 20.95 11.14
C SER A 59 9.28 21.55 9.78
N MET A 60 8.41 20.97 8.95
CA MET A 60 8.04 21.53 7.64
C MET A 60 7.28 22.86 7.79
N LEU A 61 6.30 22.91 8.70
CA LEU A 61 5.48 24.11 8.89
C LEU A 61 6.29 25.31 9.42
N ASN A 62 7.27 25.05 10.28
CA ASN A 62 8.14 26.09 10.90
C ASN A 62 9.38 26.38 10.07
N SER A 63 9.61 25.69 8.98
CA SER A 63 10.74 25.93 8.10
C SER A 63 10.74 27.35 7.56
N SER A 64 11.93 27.95 7.41
CA SER A 64 12.10 29.24 6.76
C SER A 64 11.62 29.29 5.31
N MET A 65 11.46 28.12 4.68
CA MET A 65 10.91 27.97 3.33
C MET A 65 9.38 27.90 3.32
N THR A 66 8.75 27.73 4.49
CA THR A 66 7.28 27.69 4.61
C THR A 66 6.76 29.09 4.90
N HIS A 67 5.95 29.59 4.01
CA HIS A 67 5.36 30.91 4.12
C HIS A 67 3.83 30.82 4.08
N PRO A 68 3.12 31.51 5.00
CA PRO A 68 1.70 31.71 4.86
C PRO A 68 1.44 32.59 3.61
N LEU A 69 0.64 32.10 2.69
CA LEU A 69 0.31 32.85 1.48
C LEU A 69 -0.94 33.73 1.69
N HIS A 70 -2.11 33.10 1.75
CA HIS A 70 -3.39 33.74 2.00
C HIS A 70 -4.37 32.72 2.59
N ASN A 71 -5.30 33.16 3.44
CA ASN A 71 -6.47 32.37 3.88
C ASN A 71 -6.16 30.91 4.25
N SER A 72 -5.22 30.68 5.13
CA SER A 72 -4.77 29.32 5.54
C SER A 72 -4.01 28.54 4.46
N GLN A 73 -3.54 29.20 3.40
CA GLN A 73 -2.65 28.61 2.40
C GLN A 73 -1.19 28.71 2.82
N TYR A 74 -0.47 27.63 2.59
CA TYR A 74 0.96 27.50 2.96
C TYR A 74 1.75 26.90 1.81
N LEU A 75 2.99 27.40 1.67
CA LEU A 75 4.01 26.79 0.83
C LEU A 75 4.83 25.85 1.69
N ILE A 76 4.78 24.54 1.45
CA ILE A 76 5.49 23.54 2.24
C ILE A 76 6.64 22.95 1.44
N ASP A 77 7.86 23.10 1.95
CA ASP A 77 9.04 22.40 1.43
C ASP A 77 9.17 21.04 2.14
N THR A 78 9.31 19.96 1.39
CA THR A 78 9.52 18.62 1.94
C THR A 78 10.98 18.31 2.23
N TYR A 79 11.90 19.18 1.83
CA TYR A 79 13.34 19.03 2.06
C TYR A 79 13.76 19.65 3.40
N VAL A 80 13.07 19.27 4.46
CA VAL A 80 13.30 19.74 5.83
C VAL A 80 13.63 18.54 6.72
N LYS A 81 14.71 18.67 7.50
CA LYS A 81 15.11 17.65 8.48
C LYS A 81 14.14 17.71 9.67
N PRO A 82 13.62 16.55 10.16
CA PRO A 82 12.74 16.53 11.31
C PRO A 82 13.50 16.86 12.61
N GLU A 83 12.95 17.72 13.45
CA GLU A 83 13.58 18.21 14.69
C GLU A 83 13.79 17.13 15.75
N TYR A 84 13.09 15.99 15.68
CA TYR A 84 13.28 14.91 16.65
C TYR A 84 14.55 14.06 16.42
N ASN A 85 15.25 14.26 15.30
CA ASN A 85 16.54 13.61 15.02
C ASN A 85 17.72 14.40 15.58
N VAL A 86 17.63 14.86 16.85
CA VAL A 86 18.62 15.71 17.48
C VAL A 86 19.98 15.02 17.68
N ASP A 87 20.00 13.68 17.75
CA ASP A 87 21.22 12.89 17.96
C ASP A 87 22.09 12.74 16.68
N GLU A 88 21.61 13.20 15.53
CA GLU A 88 22.36 13.21 14.28
C GLU A 88 22.95 14.59 13.96
N GLU A 89 23.73 15.14 14.88
CA GLU A 89 24.36 16.47 14.75
C GLU A 89 25.35 16.58 13.57
N PHE A 90 25.71 15.46 12.91
CA PHE A 90 26.77 15.41 11.92
C PHE A 90 26.33 15.26 10.47
N ILE A 91 25.03 15.18 10.18
CA ILE A 91 24.56 15.04 8.80
C ILE A 91 23.88 16.34 8.36
N ASP A 92 24.62 17.20 7.69
CA ASP A 92 24.11 18.47 7.11
C ASP A 92 23.12 18.26 5.94
N SER A 93 23.00 17.06 5.40
CA SER A 93 22.13 16.77 4.27
C SER A 93 20.90 15.97 4.67
N ILE A 94 19.74 16.41 4.17
CA ILE A 94 18.52 15.62 4.28
C ILE A 94 18.62 14.36 3.43
N SER A 95 18.21 13.22 3.97
CA SER A 95 18.17 11.97 3.23
C SER A 95 16.94 11.90 2.31
N SER A 96 17.05 11.14 1.20
CA SER A 96 15.89 10.86 0.35
C SER A 96 14.77 10.13 1.09
N GLN A 97 15.12 9.37 2.13
CA GLN A 97 14.16 8.70 3.00
C GLN A 97 13.37 9.71 3.84
N ASP A 98 14.01 10.77 4.35
CA ASP A 98 13.32 11.82 5.09
C ASP A 98 12.34 12.59 4.21
N VAL A 99 12.75 12.92 2.98
CA VAL A 99 11.87 13.56 1.99
C VAL A 99 10.63 12.69 1.72
N ASN A 100 10.82 11.38 1.50
CA ASN A 100 9.70 10.47 1.29
C ASN A 100 8.76 10.41 2.49
N TRP A 101 9.29 10.41 3.72
CA TRP A 101 8.48 10.47 4.92
C TRP A 101 7.74 11.79 5.08
N ASN A 102 8.36 12.92 4.72
CA ASN A 102 7.73 14.24 4.74
C ASN A 102 6.56 14.29 3.73
N VAL A 103 6.78 13.79 2.52
CA VAL A 103 5.70 13.63 1.53
C VAL A 103 4.60 12.72 2.06
N TYR A 104 4.94 11.59 2.68
CA TYR A 104 3.96 10.70 3.30
C TYR A 104 3.09 11.43 4.34
N VAL A 105 3.68 12.28 5.19
CA VAL A 105 2.93 13.08 6.18
C VAL A 105 1.92 14.02 5.49
N ILE A 106 2.32 14.72 4.43
CA ILE A 106 1.40 15.59 3.66
C ILE A 106 0.25 14.77 3.08
N LEU A 107 0.55 13.63 2.45
CA LEU A 107 -0.47 12.76 1.87
C LEU A 107 -1.39 12.15 2.93
N PHE A 108 -0.85 11.82 4.11
CA PHE A 108 -1.63 11.35 5.26
C PHE A 108 -2.63 12.42 5.72
N LEU A 109 -2.18 13.66 5.93
CA LEU A 109 -3.04 14.77 6.34
C LEU A 109 -4.11 15.07 5.30
N ARG A 110 -3.76 15.04 4.00
CA ARG A 110 -4.72 15.21 2.91
C ARG A 110 -5.77 14.11 2.89
N ARG A 111 -5.36 12.85 2.98
CA ARG A 111 -6.28 11.69 2.96
C ARG A 111 -7.30 11.73 4.07
N ASN A 112 -6.92 12.27 5.22
CA ASN A 112 -7.80 12.41 6.38
C ASN A 112 -8.58 13.73 6.41
N GLY A 113 -8.51 14.53 5.35
CA GLY A 113 -9.30 15.76 5.22
C GLY A 113 -8.82 16.92 6.09
N PHE A 114 -7.61 16.87 6.61
CA PHE A 114 -7.06 17.94 7.46
C PHE A 114 -6.45 19.08 6.64
N ILE A 115 -6.02 18.77 5.42
CA ILE A 115 -5.50 19.73 4.45
C ILE A 115 -6.02 19.41 3.05
N THR A 116 -5.99 20.40 2.14
CA THR A 116 -6.00 20.16 0.69
C THR A 116 -4.60 20.35 0.11
N ILE A 117 -4.33 19.67 -0.99
CA ILE A 117 -3.17 19.98 -1.83
C ILE A 117 -3.73 20.73 -3.04
N ASP A 118 -3.39 22.00 -3.12
CA ASP A 118 -3.92 22.91 -4.14
C ASP A 118 -3.05 22.86 -5.41
N ASP A 119 -1.73 22.74 -5.24
CA ASP A 119 -0.77 22.60 -6.32
C ASP A 119 0.52 21.90 -5.84
N VAL A 120 1.28 21.32 -6.75
CA VAL A 120 2.60 20.75 -6.51
C VAL A 120 3.54 21.21 -7.61
N LYS A 121 4.60 21.92 -7.26
CA LYS A 121 5.61 22.36 -8.20
C LYS A 121 6.93 21.63 -7.98
N TYR A 122 7.64 21.43 -9.06
CA TYR A 122 9.00 20.91 -9.04
C TYR A 122 9.96 22.03 -9.40
N GLU A 123 10.64 22.56 -8.40
CA GLU A 123 11.55 23.70 -8.54
C GLU A 123 12.87 23.37 -7.84
N ASN A 124 14.00 23.70 -8.49
CA ASN A 124 15.34 23.49 -7.92
C ASN A 124 15.59 22.05 -7.43
N ASN A 125 15.13 21.05 -8.19
CA ASN A 125 15.22 19.63 -7.84
C ASN A 125 14.44 19.23 -6.56
N LYS A 126 13.41 20.00 -6.19
CA LYS A 126 12.58 19.78 -5.01
C LYS A 126 11.09 19.84 -5.35
N TYR A 127 10.30 19.03 -4.67
CA TYR A 127 8.85 19.14 -4.68
C TYR A 127 8.40 20.12 -3.60
N VAL A 128 7.67 21.13 -4.02
CA VAL A 128 7.06 22.13 -3.15
C VAL A 128 5.56 22.01 -3.23
N PHE A 129 4.90 21.90 -2.09
CA PHE A 129 3.47 21.71 -1.99
C PHE A 129 2.77 23.02 -1.62
N TYR A 130 1.78 23.42 -2.40
CA TYR A 130 0.84 24.47 -2.05
C TYR A 130 -0.35 23.80 -1.39
N ILE A 131 -0.60 24.10 -0.13
CA ILE A 131 -1.65 23.46 0.66
C ILE A 131 -2.54 24.48 1.34
N THR A 132 -3.80 24.11 1.57
CA THR A 132 -4.72 24.84 2.45
C THR A 132 -4.97 23.99 3.69
N ILE A 133 -4.74 24.56 4.88
CA ILE A 133 -5.01 23.90 6.15
C ILE A 133 -6.48 24.06 6.49
N LEU A 134 -7.22 22.95 6.55
CA LEU A 134 -8.64 22.88 6.90
C LEU A 134 -8.83 22.72 8.41
N GLU A 135 -7.98 21.90 9.06
CA GLU A 135 -8.03 21.64 10.49
C GLU A 135 -7.04 22.54 11.23
N ARG A 136 -7.56 23.57 11.92
CA ARG A 136 -6.74 24.58 12.59
C ARG A 136 -5.86 24.06 13.72
N LYS A 137 -6.21 22.92 14.30
CA LYS A 137 -5.37 22.27 15.33
C LYS A 137 -3.97 21.95 14.82
N LEU A 138 -3.80 21.73 13.51
CA LEU A 138 -2.49 21.50 12.89
C LEU A 138 -1.53 22.70 12.96
N LEU A 139 -2.01 23.88 13.35
CA LEU A 139 -1.18 25.08 13.52
C LEU A 139 -0.49 25.16 14.90
N SER A 140 -0.82 24.27 15.81
CA SER A 140 -0.31 24.28 17.18
C SER A 140 0.15 22.89 17.61
N ASN A 141 1.35 22.80 18.15
CA ASN A 141 1.87 21.55 18.70
C ASN A 141 1.40 21.39 20.16
N ASN A 142 0.22 20.80 20.33
CA ASN A 142 -0.41 20.62 21.64
C ASN A 142 -1.11 19.26 21.75
N LEU A 143 -1.66 18.96 22.92
CA LEU A 143 -2.36 17.71 23.21
C LEU A 143 -3.59 17.47 22.30
N ASP A 144 -4.29 18.53 21.90
CA ASP A 144 -5.46 18.41 21.02
C ASP A 144 -5.06 17.94 19.63
N THR A 145 -3.94 18.42 19.11
CA THR A 145 -3.38 18.00 17.85
C THR A 145 -2.90 16.55 17.90
N SER A 146 -2.21 16.18 18.98
CA SER A 146 -1.78 14.80 19.20
C SER A 146 -2.97 13.85 19.27
N SER A 147 -3.99 14.19 20.04
CA SER A 147 -5.22 13.39 20.17
C SER A 147 -5.97 13.25 18.85
N LEU A 148 -6.01 14.30 18.03
CA LEU A 148 -6.60 14.27 16.70
C LEU A 148 -5.89 13.25 15.80
N ILE A 149 -4.57 13.31 15.75
CA ILE A 149 -3.75 12.41 14.92
C ILE A 149 -3.83 10.98 15.46
N ASP A 150 -3.76 10.77 16.78
CA ASP A 150 -3.89 9.46 17.41
C ASP A 150 -5.23 8.81 17.05
N GLY A 151 -6.33 9.55 17.10
CA GLY A 151 -7.64 9.04 16.74
C GLY A 151 -7.69 8.45 15.33
N VAL A 152 -7.16 9.16 14.35
CA VAL A 152 -7.12 8.70 12.96
C VAL A 152 -6.16 7.51 12.80
N ARG A 153 -5.01 7.57 13.44
CA ARG A 153 -4.01 6.49 13.36
C ARG A 153 -4.51 5.20 13.98
N ASN A 154 -5.19 5.27 15.11
CA ASN A 154 -5.79 4.09 15.73
C ASN A 154 -6.82 3.43 14.81
N LEU A 155 -7.64 4.22 14.12
CA LEU A 155 -8.60 3.68 13.13
C LEU A 155 -7.88 2.99 11.95
N GLU A 156 -6.80 3.59 11.43
CA GLU A 156 -6.00 2.96 10.37
C GLU A 156 -5.34 1.68 10.86
N TRP A 157 -4.80 1.69 12.08
CA TRP A 157 -4.18 0.52 12.69
C TRP A 157 -5.20 -0.62 12.87
N GLU A 158 -6.35 -0.34 13.47
CA GLU A 158 -7.42 -1.34 13.64
C GLU A 158 -7.86 -1.96 12.30
N LYS A 159 -7.97 -1.14 11.25
CA LYS A 159 -8.29 -1.63 9.91
C LYS A 159 -7.21 -2.56 9.38
N THR A 160 -5.95 -2.15 9.48
CA THR A 160 -4.80 -2.91 9.02
C THR A 160 -4.68 -4.24 9.77
N GLU A 161 -4.85 -4.24 11.08
CA GLU A 161 -4.83 -5.43 11.92
C GLU A 161 -5.97 -6.40 11.57
N LYS A 162 -7.17 -5.88 11.34
CA LYS A 162 -8.32 -6.70 10.90
C LYS A 162 -8.05 -7.36 9.54
N GLU A 163 -7.53 -6.62 8.58
CA GLU A 163 -7.21 -7.14 7.24
C GLU A 163 -6.10 -8.20 7.31
N PHE A 164 -5.04 -7.96 8.09
CA PHE A 164 -3.98 -8.94 8.31
C PHE A 164 -4.50 -10.20 9.02
N THR A 165 -5.36 -10.02 10.03
CA THR A 165 -5.98 -11.14 10.76
C THR A 165 -6.82 -12.01 9.84
N LEU A 166 -7.52 -11.44 8.86
CA LEU A 166 -8.25 -12.21 7.85
C LEU A 166 -7.29 -13.07 7.01
N MET A 167 -6.17 -12.51 6.56
CA MET A 167 -5.13 -13.28 5.84
C MET A 167 -4.58 -14.41 6.70
N LYS A 168 -4.11 -14.10 7.91
CA LYS A 168 -3.56 -15.07 8.86
C LYS A 168 -4.53 -16.22 9.15
N ARG A 169 -5.81 -15.89 9.33
CA ARG A 169 -6.85 -16.90 9.60
C ARG A 169 -6.98 -17.88 8.44
N ASN A 170 -6.97 -17.42 7.20
CA ASN A 170 -7.09 -18.28 6.05
C ASN A 170 -5.83 -19.12 5.82
N LEU A 171 -4.65 -18.54 6.03
CA LEU A 171 -3.39 -19.28 5.97
C LEU A 171 -3.35 -20.42 7.01
N ASN A 172 -3.78 -20.17 8.24
CA ASN A 172 -3.79 -21.18 9.32
C ASN A 172 -4.91 -22.22 9.17
N ARG A 173 -5.86 -22.01 8.27
CA ARG A 173 -7.02 -22.89 8.03
C ARG A 173 -7.04 -23.45 6.62
N VAL A 174 -5.87 -23.71 6.07
CA VAL A 174 -5.74 -24.35 4.76
C VAL A 174 -6.53 -25.67 4.74
N GLY A 175 -7.42 -25.83 3.78
CA GLY A 175 -8.33 -26.97 3.67
C GLY A 175 -9.53 -26.96 4.63
N LYS A 176 -9.72 -25.88 5.42
CA LYS A 176 -10.86 -25.74 6.38
C LYS A 176 -11.64 -24.44 6.20
N SER A 177 -11.24 -23.58 5.30
CA SER A 177 -11.95 -22.34 5.00
C SER A 177 -11.77 -21.98 3.53
N CYS A 178 -12.88 -21.63 2.89
CA CYS A 178 -12.88 -21.19 1.51
C CYS A 178 -12.22 -19.81 1.38
N TRP A 179 -11.32 -19.65 0.44
CA TRP A 179 -10.70 -18.36 0.14
C TRP A 179 -11.70 -17.34 -0.40
N SER A 180 -12.74 -17.81 -1.11
CA SER A 180 -13.83 -16.95 -1.57
C SER A 180 -14.54 -16.26 -0.41
N ASP A 181 -14.71 -16.93 0.74
CA ASP A 181 -15.35 -16.36 1.92
C ASP A 181 -14.55 -15.20 2.54
N MET A 182 -13.24 -15.21 2.38
CA MET A 182 -12.41 -14.07 2.77
C MET A 182 -12.69 -12.87 1.88
N PHE A 183 -12.74 -13.09 0.58
CA PHE A 183 -12.96 -12.00 -0.38
C PHE A 183 -14.37 -11.42 -0.30
N THR A 184 -15.40 -12.21 -0.03
CA THR A 184 -16.78 -11.74 0.10
C THR A 184 -17.00 -10.81 1.31
N LYS A 185 -16.08 -10.78 2.27
CA LYS A 185 -16.11 -9.82 3.39
C LYS A 185 -15.61 -8.43 3.00
N ILE A 186 -14.93 -8.32 1.88
CA ILE A 186 -14.27 -7.08 1.42
C ILE A 186 -14.88 -6.61 0.12
N TYR A 187 -15.18 -7.54 -0.78
CA TYR A 187 -15.70 -7.26 -2.11
C TYR A 187 -17.13 -7.74 -2.26
N ARG A 188 -17.86 -7.07 -3.16
CA ARG A 188 -19.17 -7.55 -3.58
C ARG A 188 -19.00 -8.90 -4.29
N LYS A 189 -19.79 -9.89 -3.87
CA LYS A 189 -19.85 -11.19 -4.52
C LYS A 189 -20.35 -11.04 -5.94
N THR A 190 -19.59 -11.56 -6.90
CA THR A 190 -19.92 -11.52 -8.34
C THR A 190 -20.33 -12.87 -8.89
N SER A 191 -20.02 -13.96 -8.18
CA SER A 191 -20.36 -15.34 -8.54
C SER A 191 -20.69 -16.14 -7.29
N ASP A 192 -21.61 -17.08 -7.42
CA ASP A 192 -21.97 -18.02 -6.34
C ASP A 192 -20.97 -19.17 -6.19
N TYR A 193 -20.05 -19.29 -7.13
CA TYR A 193 -19.07 -20.37 -7.16
C TYR A 193 -17.70 -19.90 -6.69
N CYS A 194 -17.02 -20.77 -5.95
CA CYS A 194 -15.61 -20.62 -5.68
C CYS A 194 -14.81 -20.99 -6.94
N ALA A 195 -13.83 -20.16 -7.31
CA ALA A 195 -12.95 -20.45 -8.44
C ALA A 195 -12.00 -21.65 -8.20
N GLY A 196 -12.05 -22.22 -7.03
CA GLY A 196 -11.21 -23.31 -6.57
C GLY A 196 -10.32 -22.86 -5.41
N CYS A 197 -10.25 -23.67 -4.40
CA CYS A 197 -9.38 -23.52 -3.24
C CYS A 197 -9.13 -24.91 -2.64
N ASN A 198 -8.28 -24.99 -1.62
CA ASN A 198 -7.96 -26.30 -1.00
C ASN A 198 -9.20 -27.04 -0.41
N GLU A 199 -10.29 -26.33 -0.16
CA GLU A 199 -11.55 -26.93 0.29
C GLU A 199 -12.42 -27.40 -0.89
N HIS A 200 -12.22 -26.85 -2.08
CA HIS A 200 -13.02 -27.11 -3.28
C HIS A 200 -12.17 -27.56 -4.48
N THR A 201 -11.04 -28.21 -4.24
CA THR A 201 -10.14 -28.68 -5.29
C THR A 201 -10.77 -29.74 -6.20
N ASP A 202 -11.75 -30.50 -5.69
CA ASP A 202 -12.45 -31.53 -6.46
C ASP A 202 -13.35 -30.96 -7.58
N LEU A 203 -13.60 -29.64 -7.55
CA LEU A 203 -14.40 -28.95 -8.57
C LEU A 203 -13.60 -28.54 -9.80
N ILE A 204 -12.27 -28.57 -9.74
CA ILE A 204 -11.38 -28.18 -10.84
C ILE A 204 -10.70 -29.44 -11.36
N ASN A 205 -11.23 -29.97 -12.45
CA ASN A 205 -10.57 -31.04 -13.19
C ASN A 205 -9.47 -30.42 -14.07
N PHE A 206 -8.24 -30.36 -13.56
CA PHE A 206 -7.09 -29.84 -14.29
C PHE A 206 -6.69 -30.69 -15.50
N GLU A 207 -7.21 -31.92 -15.62
CA GLU A 207 -6.92 -32.81 -16.75
C GLU A 207 -7.53 -32.31 -18.08
N ASP A 208 -8.61 -31.53 -18.02
CA ASP A 208 -9.23 -30.90 -19.18
C ASP A 208 -8.57 -29.60 -19.64
N SER A 209 -7.67 -29.04 -18.83
CA SER A 209 -6.88 -27.90 -19.25
C SER A 209 -5.91 -28.41 -20.34
N LYS A 210 -6.14 -28.05 -21.58
CA LYS A 210 -5.12 -28.17 -22.64
C LYS A 210 -3.91 -27.38 -22.16
N THR A 211 -2.97 -28.07 -21.50
CA THR A 211 -1.66 -27.51 -21.24
C THR A 211 -1.09 -27.11 -22.58
N LEU A 212 -1.06 -25.82 -22.87
CA LEU A 212 -0.22 -25.28 -23.93
C LEU A 212 1.20 -25.74 -23.58
N LYS A 213 1.64 -26.83 -24.18
CA LYS A 213 3.05 -27.21 -24.18
C LYS A 213 3.74 -26.12 -24.97
N VAL A 214 4.18 -25.09 -24.26
CA VAL A 214 5.12 -24.13 -24.83
C VAL A 214 6.39 -24.93 -25.04
N ASP A 215 6.65 -25.28 -26.29
CA ASP A 215 7.94 -25.86 -26.67
C ASP A 215 9.00 -24.73 -26.52
N ILE A 216 9.67 -24.75 -25.38
CA ILE A 216 10.70 -23.77 -25.02
C ILE A 216 11.89 -23.83 -26.01
N ASN A 217 12.01 -24.92 -26.77
CA ASN A 217 13.05 -25.13 -27.78
C ASN A 217 12.63 -24.68 -29.19
N SER A 218 11.38 -24.30 -29.37
CA SER A 218 10.93 -23.71 -30.63
C SER A 218 11.54 -22.33 -30.76
N PRO A 219 12.39 -22.03 -31.75
CA PRO A 219 12.86 -20.68 -31.96
C PRO A 219 11.62 -19.80 -32.13
N LEU A 220 11.55 -18.71 -31.38
CA LEU A 220 10.53 -17.66 -31.51
C LEU A 220 10.58 -17.09 -32.94
N SER A 221 10.09 -17.87 -33.90
CA SER A 221 9.91 -17.43 -35.26
C SER A 221 8.72 -16.48 -35.26
N GLU A 222 9.03 -15.21 -35.31
CA GLU A 222 8.15 -14.08 -35.50
C GLU A 222 7.49 -13.52 -34.23
N PRO A 223 8.20 -12.68 -33.44
CA PRO A 223 7.60 -11.91 -32.34
C PRO A 223 6.41 -11.04 -32.76
N LYS A 224 6.33 -10.66 -34.05
CA LYS A 224 5.23 -9.83 -34.56
C LYS A 224 3.87 -10.53 -34.56
N LYS A 225 3.79 -11.81 -34.89
CA LYS A 225 2.51 -12.54 -34.89
C LYS A 225 1.93 -12.77 -33.52
N CYS A 226 2.77 -12.92 -32.49
CA CYS A 226 2.29 -12.97 -31.11
C CYS A 226 1.66 -11.64 -30.68
N PHE A 227 2.24 -10.51 -31.10
CA PHE A 227 1.75 -9.19 -30.71
C PHE A 227 0.44 -8.82 -31.42
N GLU A 228 0.28 -9.18 -32.69
CA GLU A 228 -0.92 -8.90 -33.46
C GLU A 228 -2.15 -9.70 -32.96
N ASN A 229 -1.98 -10.96 -32.57
CA ASN A 229 -3.06 -11.75 -31.98
C ASN A 229 -3.47 -11.29 -30.56
N TYR A 230 -2.61 -10.57 -29.87
CA TYR A 230 -2.89 -10.05 -28.52
C TYR A 230 -3.61 -8.69 -28.53
N MET A 231 -3.39 -7.88 -29.57
CA MET A 231 -3.93 -6.51 -29.65
C MET A 231 -5.24 -6.42 -30.45
N PHE A 232 -5.57 -7.41 -31.27
CA PHE A 232 -6.73 -7.39 -32.16
C PHE A 232 -7.56 -8.67 -32.06
N GLY A 233 -7.84 -9.14 -30.84
CA GLY A 233 -8.67 -10.31 -30.60
C GLY A 233 -9.98 -10.26 -31.42
N THR A 234 -10.04 -11.03 -32.50
CA THR A 234 -11.26 -11.42 -33.17
C THR A 234 -11.77 -12.71 -32.59
#